data_4fa2d14017a59163b994b75b1c6fe4ef
#
_entry.id   4fa2d14017a59163b994b75b1c6fe4ef
#
_cell.length_a   1.000
_cell.length_b   1.000
_cell.length_c   1.000
_cell.angle_alpha   90.00
_cell.angle_beta   90.00
_cell.angle_gamma   90.00
#
_symmetry.space_group_name_H-M   'P 1'
#
loop_
_entity.id
_entity.type
_entity.pdbx_description
1 polymer ?
#
loop_
_entity_poly.entity_id
_entity_poly.type
_entity_poly.pdbx_seq_one_letter_code
_entity_poly.pdbx_strand_id
1 'polypeptide(L)'
;MKVLVYKFFTATVLLLSFVSLSFSQTLSKNSQDNITQIVSESLQEYSIPGAVALVTNGDKEIYSHAFGFSDVLNKKAMDVENIFRIASMTKPITSTGLMLLIEKGILNLEDPMLDHLPDQPAFEIFDEFNFNDGTFSTKKAENAVTIRHLLTHTSGMAYNFNSFELAAANEPLFSRDRYLLQHEPGEKWTYGPSTNIVGDLIVEKSGKGLFEFFKEELFEPLGMEETFFDVPVQKSGRVVTIHQKIGSGFVEGENPEIISSPELGHGGLNSTASDYAKFMRLYLNDGVSDSGEQILLPETVELISSNHIGDLRAELQPASRPQFARPFPQGAGKDEWGLGFQLTGTEDEYQRSLGSMSWAGIFNTKFWIDRNANIAAVLLMQYLPFDDDFHLDVLSKFEEAVYRNLEL
;
A
#
# COMPACT_ATOMS: atom_id res chain seq x y z
N MET A 1 69.22 -36.98 -9.45
CA MET A 1 67.86 -37.10 -9.99
C MET A 1 66.90 -37.23 -8.83
N LYS A 2 66.24 -36.14 -8.41
CA LYS A 2 65.20 -36.19 -7.36
C LYS A 2 63.86 -36.05 -8.06
N VAL A 3 63.02 -37.08 -7.94
CA VAL A 3 61.64 -37.12 -8.43
C VAL A 3 60.76 -36.45 -7.41
N LEU A 4 60.08 -35.38 -7.80
CA LEU A 4 59.12 -34.63 -6.97
C LEU A 4 57.74 -35.20 -7.26
N VAL A 5 57.12 -35.85 -6.25
CA VAL A 5 55.77 -36.39 -6.32
C VAL A 5 54.80 -35.32 -5.86
N TYR A 6 53.99 -34.76 -6.76
CA TYR A 6 52.87 -33.89 -6.44
C TYR A 6 51.64 -34.75 -6.01
N LYS A 7 51.21 -34.57 -4.77
CA LYS A 7 49.93 -35.11 -4.29
C LYS A 7 48.83 -34.08 -4.62
N PHE A 8 47.93 -34.44 -5.51
CA PHE A 8 46.68 -33.72 -5.73
C PHE A 8 45.73 -34.05 -4.56
N PHE A 9 45.34 -33.02 -3.78
CA PHE A 9 44.21 -33.08 -2.85
C PHE A 9 42.96 -32.63 -3.62
N THR A 10 42.07 -33.56 -3.94
CA THR A 10 40.72 -33.27 -4.41
C THR A 10 39.85 -32.98 -3.19
N ALA A 11 39.54 -31.70 -2.95
CA ALA A 11 38.51 -31.30 -2.01
C ALA A 11 37.14 -31.48 -2.63
N THR A 12 36.39 -32.50 -2.20
CA THR A 12 34.99 -32.68 -2.51
C THR A 12 34.17 -31.70 -1.65
N VAL A 13 33.68 -30.63 -2.26
CA VAL A 13 32.71 -29.73 -1.60
C VAL A 13 31.35 -30.43 -1.63
N LEU A 14 30.89 -30.88 -0.48
CA LEU A 14 29.51 -31.35 -0.30
C LEU A 14 28.62 -30.13 -0.19
N LEU A 15 27.89 -29.80 -1.26
CA LEU A 15 26.76 -28.88 -1.20
C LEU A 15 25.64 -29.59 -0.42
N LEU A 16 25.50 -29.26 0.87
CA LEU A 16 24.30 -29.55 1.63
C LEU A 16 23.23 -28.52 1.18
N SER A 17 22.35 -28.94 0.28
CA SER A 17 21.10 -28.23 0.03
C SER A 17 20.23 -28.37 1.29
N PHE A 18 20.15 -27.33 2.09
CA PHE A 18 19.11 -27.20 3.10
C PHE A 18 17.77 -27.05 2.35
N VAL A 19 17.01 -28.13 2.25
CA VAL A 19 15.59 -28.04 1.96
C VAL A 19 14.94 -27.50 3.21
N SER A 20 14.71 -26.21 3.29
CA SER A 20 13.80 -25.62 4.27
C SER A 20 12.42 -26.18 3.95
N LEU A 21 11.92 -27.06 4.80
CA LEU A 21 10.51 -27.42 4.83
C LEU A 21 9.74 -26.16 5.29
N SER A 22 9.31 -25.34 4.35
CA SER A 22 8.35 -24.28 4.64
C SER A 22 7.04 -24.97 4.96
N PHE A 23 6.64 -25.00 6.23
CA PHE A 23 5.28 -25.36 6.59
C PHE A 23 4.36 -24.26 6.07
N SER A 24 3.50 -24.60 5.12
CA SER A 24 2.54 -23.65 4.57
C SER A 24 1.42 -23.44 5.59
N GLN A 25 1.24 -22.23 6.07
CA GLN A 25 0.16 -21.86 6.99
C GLN A 25 -1.19 -22.20 6.38
N THR A 26 -2.09 -22.75 7.17
CA THR A 26 -3.44 -23.12 6.72
C THR A 26 -4.50 -22.64 7.71
N LEU A 27 -5.75 -22.66 7.26
CA LEU A 27 -6.95 -22.41 8.07
C LEU A 27 -7.91 -23.57 7.87
N SER A 28 -8.21 -24.31 8.94
CA SER A 28 -9.24 -25.33 8.91
C SER A 28 -10.62 -24.73 8.62
N LYS A 29 -11.59 -25.56 8.24
CA LYS A 29 -12.95 -25.07 8.02
C LYS A 29 -13.54 -24.41 9.26
N ASN A 30 -13.27 -24.95 10.45
CA ASN A 30 -13.72 -24.35 11.72
C ASN A 30 -13.07 -22.99 11.97
N SER A 31 -11.76 -22.85 11.65
CA SER A 31 -11.03 -21.59 11.73
C SER A 31 -11.61 -20.53 10.78
N GLN A 32 -11.91 -20.92 9.53
CA GLN A 32 -12.58 -20.04 8.56
C GLN A 32 -13.96 -19.59 9.02
N ASP A 33 -14.77 -20.52 9.56
CA ASP A 33 -16.12 -20.23 10.08
C ASP A 33 -16.04 -19.28 11.29
N ASN A 34 -15.03 -19.44 12.17
CA ASN A 34 -14.80 -18.55 13.29
C ASN A 34 -14.43 -17.13 12.84
N ILE A 35 -13.50 -16.98 11.89
CA ILE A 35 -13.15 -15.69 11.29
C ILE A 35 -14.38 -15.03 10.67
N THR A 36 -15.16 -15.80 9.90
CA THR A 36 -16.39 -15.30 9.25
C THR A 36 -17.39 -14.80 10.28
N GLN A 37 -17.59 -15.53 11.38
CA GLN A 37 -18.51 -15.12 12.45
C GLN A 37 -18.05 -13.80 13.11
N ILE A 38 -16.77 -13.69 13.51
CA ILE A 38 -16.21 -12.51 14.17
C ILE A 38 -16.36 -11.27 13.29
N VAL A 39 -15.98 -11.36 12.01
CA VAL A 39 -16.09 -10.23 11.08
C VAL A 39 -17.56 -9.87 10.83
N SER A 40 -18.44 -10.87 10.64
CA SER A 40 -19.87 -10.62 10.42
C SER A 40 -20.53 -9.90 11.61
N GLU A 41 -20.26 -10.36 12.84
CA GLU A 41 -20.78 -9.74 14.06
C GLU A 41 -20.29 -8.29 14.20
N SER A 42 -19.00 -8.03 13.94
CA SER A 42 -18.42 -6.69 14.00
C SER A 42 -19.02 -5.73 12.96
N LEU A 43 -19.19 -6.19 11.72
CA LEU A 43 -19.84 -5.38 10.66
C LEU A 43 -21.29 -5.06 11.00
N GLN A 44 -22.02 -6.01 11.57
CA GLN A 44 -23.43 -5.83 12.01
C GLN A 44 -23.52 -4.85 13.19
N GLU A 45 -22.63 -4.96 14.19
CA GLU A 45 -22.58 -4.06 15.35
C GLU A 45 -22.51 -2.59 14.92
N TYR A 46 -21.71 -2.29 13.90
CA TYR A 46 -21.51 -0.93 13.41
C TYR A 46 -22.35 -0.57 12.19
N SER A 47 -23.22 -1.51 11.73
CA SER A 47 -24.03 -1.34 10.52
C SER A 47 -23.22 -0.99 9.28
N ILE A 48 -21.98 -1.47 9.19
CA ILE A 48 -21.11 -1.25 8.01
C ILE A 48 -21.74 -1.93 6.79
N PRO A 49 -21.86 -1.24 5.63
CA PRO A 49 -22.59 -1.73 4.46
C PRO A 49 -22.15 -3.11 3.99
N GLY A 50 -20.83 -3.31 3.91
CA GLY A 50 -20.26 -4.58 3.49
C GLY A 50 -18.75 -4.53 3.40
N ALA A 51 -18.15 -5.71 3.23
CA ALA A 51 -16.71 -5.89 3.11
C ALA A 51 -16.38 -7.17 2.31
N VAL A 52 -15.16 -7.22 1.79
CA VAL A 52 -14.50 -8.47 1.38
C VAL A 52 -13.25 -8.65 2.23
N ALA A 53 -13.11 -9.82 2.86
CA ALA A 53 -11.92 -10.20 3.61
C ALA A 53 -11.28 -11.42 2.95
N LEU A 54 -9.96 -11.37 2.75
CA LEU A 54 -9.18 -12.45 2.16
C LEU A 54 -7.88 -12.63 2.92
N VAL A 55 -7.47 -13.89 3.11
CA VAL A 55 -6.16 -14.28 3.65
C VAL A 55 -5.49 -15.22 2.65
N THR A 56 -4.21 -14.98 2.38
CA THR A 56 -3.37 -15.83 1.53
C THR A 56 -2.10 -16.22 2.27
N ASN A 57 -1.56 -17.38 1.97
CA ASN A 57 -0.17 -17.72 2.23
C ASN A 57 0.66 -17.54 0.94
N GLY A 58 1.93 -17.96 0.93
CA GLY A 58 2.78 -17.89 -0.25
C GLY A 58 2.28 -18.70 -1.45
N ASP A 59 1.44 -19.72 -1.23
CA ASP A 59 1.01 -20.63 -2.29
C ASP A 59 -0.38 -20.29 -2.86
N LYS A 60 -1.32 -19.85 -1.99
CA LYS A 60 -2.73 -19.72 -2.37
C LYS A 60 -3.55 -18.92 -1.37
N GLU A 61 -4.73 -18.53 -1.79
CA GLU A 61 -5.77 -18.03 -0.91
C GLU A 61 -6.24 -19.16 0.04
N ILE A 62 -6.22 -18.88 1.36
CA ILE A 62 -6.62 -19.83 2.40
C ILE A 62 -7.94 -19.43 3.09
N TYR A 63 -8.40 -18.20 2.85
CA TYR A 63 -9.69 -17.67 3.27
C TYR A 63 -10.13 -16.58 2.32
N SER A 64 -11.41 -16.58 1.93
CA SER A 64 -12.04 -15.48 1.18
C SER A 64 -13.53 -15.45 1.49
N HIS A 65 -14.06 -14.29 1.91
CA HIS A 65 -15.47 -14.15 2.22
C HIS A 65 -15.98 -12.72 1.95
N ALA A 66 -17.21 -12.65 1.43
CA ALA A 66 -17.92 -11.38 1.19
C ALA A 66 -19.04 -11.20 2.21
N PHE A 67 -19.17 -10.00 2.74
CA PHE A 67 -20.13 -9.65 3.79
C PHE A 67 -21.04 -8.50 3.34
N GLY A 68 -22.31 -8.57 3.67
CA GLY A 68 -23.27 -7.48 3.48
C GLY A 68 -23.57 -7.16 2.03
N PHE A 69 -23.52 -5.87 1.66
CA PHE A 69 -23.98 -5.36 0.37
C PHE A 69 -22.88 -4.56 -0.34
N SER A 70 -22.77 -4.76 -1.65
CA SER A 70 -21.95 -3.92 -2.54
C SER A 70 -22.69 -2.63 -2.92
N ASP A 71 -24.03 -2.63 -2.83
CA ASP A 71 -24.92 -1.51 -3.05
C ASP A 71 -26.13 -1.66 -2.12
N VAL A 72 -26.20 -0.80 -1.10
CA VAL A 72 -27.25 -0.86 -0.07
C VAL A 72 -28.61 -0.45 -0.62
N LEU A 73 -28.67 0.60 -1.44
CA LEU A 73 -29.93 1.10 -1.99
C LEU A 73 -30.62 0.07 -2.87
N ASN A 74 -29.86 -0.59 -3.73
CA ASN A 74 -30.36 -1.62 -4.64
C ASN A 74 -30.36 -3.02 -4.01
N LYS A 75 -29.97 -3.15 -2.73
CA LYS A 75 -29.87 -4.43 -1.99
C LYS A 75 -29.06 -5.48 -2.74
N LYS A 76 -27.99 -5.03 -3.42
CA LYS A 76 -27.09 -5.91 -4.15
C LYS A 76 -26.10 -6.51 -3.14
N ALA A 77 -26.12 -7.84 -3.00
CA ALA A 77 -25.20 -8.53 -2.12
C ALA A 77 -23.73 -8.29 -2.53
N MET A 78 -22.85 -8.26 -1.54
CA MET A 78 -21.40 -8.27 -1.78
C MET A 78 -20.98 -9.63 -2.35
N ASP A 79 -20.02 -9.60 -3.25
CA ASP A 79 -19.40 -10.77 -3.86
C ASP A 79 -17.87 -10.65 -3.74
N VAL A 80 -17.16 -11.78 -3.59
CA VAL A 80 -15.69 -11.79 -3.51
C VAL A 80 -15.02 -11.23 -4.78
N GLU A 81 -15.74 -11.28 -5.90
CA GLU A 81 -15.32 -10.73 -7.18
C GLU A 81 -15.62 -9.23 -7.36
N ASN A 82 -16.17 -8.57 -6.34
CA ASN A 82 -16.42 -7.13 -6.44
C ASN A 82 -15.13 -6.34 -6.58
N ILE A 83 -15.23 -5.26 -7.34
CA ILE A 83 -14.13 -4.34 -7.62
C ILE A 83 -14.24 -3.15 -6.65
N PHE A 84 -13.15 -2.86 -5.97
CA PHE A 84 -13.03 -1.77 -5.00
C PHE A 84 -12.12 -0.67 -5.53
N ARG A 85 -12.45 0.59 -5.27
CA ARG A 85 -11.52 1.70 -5.41
C ARG A 85 -10.47 1.57 -4.30
N ILE A 86 -9.29 1.07 -4.64
CA ILE A 86 -8.24 0.79 -3.66
C ILE A 86 -7.45 2.04 -3.24
N ALA A 87 -7.70 3.16 -3.90
CA ALA A 87 -7.12 4.48 -3.57
C ALA A 87 -5.60 4.39 -3.27
N SER A 88 -5.17 4.76 -2.07
CA SER A 88 -3.74 4.80 -1.72
C SER A 88 -3.05 3.43 -1.63
N MET A 89 -3.78 2.32 -1.69
CA MET A 89 -3.16 1.00 -1.94
C MET A 89 -2.53 0.90 -3.35
N THR A 90 -2.74 1.89 -4.23
CA THR A 90 -1.96 2.08 -5.47
C THR A 90 -0.49 2.37 -5.20
N LYS A 91 -0.14 3.06 -4.10
CA LYS A 91 1.23 3.49 -3.79
C LYS A 91 2.25 2.34 -3.69
N PRO A 92 1.95 1.24 -2.99
CA PRO A 92 2.81 0.06 -3.00
C PRO A 92 3.08 -0.49 -4.41
N ILE A 93 2.06 -0.55 -5.27
CA ILE A 93 2.20 -1.00 -6.66
C ILE A 93 3.12 -0.04 -7.44
N THR A 94 2.91 1.28 -7.30
CA THR A 94 3.74 2.29 -7.94
C THR A 94 5.19 2.23 -7.45
N SER A 95 5.39 2.07 -6.13
CA SER A 95 6.72 1.92 -5.54
C SER A 95 7.43 0.68 -6.08
N THR A 96 6.72 -0.46 -6.17
CA THR A 96 7.23 -1.70 -6.77
C THR A 96 7.65 -1.47 -8.23
N GLY A 97 6.81 -0.76 -9.02
CA GLY A 97 7.14 -0.41 -10.40
C GLY A 97 8.42 0.43 -10.54
N LEU A 98 8.64 1.41 -9.65
CA LEU A 98 9.88 2.18 -9.65
C LEU A 98 11.09 1.32 -9.25
N MET A 99 10.91 0.40 -8.29
CA MET A 99 11.98 -0.50 -7.85
C MET A 99 12.46 -1.43 -8.97
N LEU A 100 11.60 -1.81 -9.94
CA LEU A 100 12.03 -2.50 -11.15
C LEU A 100 13.01 -1.67 -12.00
N LEU A 101 12.79 -0.36 -12.08
CA LEU A 101 13.73 0.54 -12.80
C LEU A 101 15.03 0.74 -12.03
N ILE A 102 14.97 0.76 -10.70
CA ILE A 102 16.17 0.83 -9.84
C ILE A 102 16.97 -0.46 -9.95
N GLU A 103 16.32 -1.62 -9.90
CA GLU A 103 16.96 -2.93 -10.08
C GLU A 103 17.66 -3.05 -11.45
N LYS A 104 17.06 -2.49 -12.51
CA LYS A 104 17.67 -2.39 -13.86
C LYS A 104 18.80 -1.33 -13.95
N GLY A 105 19.10 -0.61 -12.87
CA GLY A 105 20.15 0.44 -12.82
C GLY A 105 19.82 1.70 -13.59
N ILE A 106 18.55 1.95 -13.89
CA ILE A 106 18.08 3.14 -14.63
C ILE A 106 17.98 4.35 -13.70
N LEU A 107 17.69 4.14 -12.42
CA LEU A 107 17.55 5.13 -11.36
C LEU A 107 18.26 4.65 -10.09
N ASN A 108 18.64 5.59 -9.20
CA ASN A 108 19.16 5.28 -7.88
C ASN A 108 18.31 5.99 -6.80
N LEU A 109 18.22 5.39 -5.60
CA LEU A 109 17.44 5.96 -4.51
C LEU A 109 17.89 7.36 -4.09
N GLU A 110 19.20 7.67 -4.22
CA GLU A 110 19.79 8.95 -3.82
C GLU A 110 19.77 10.01 -4.93
N ASP A 111 19.28 9.66 -6.11
CA ASP A 111 19.22 10.64 -7.21
C ASP A 111 18.25 11.77 -6.83
N PRO A 112 18.64 13.06 -7.01
CA PRO A 112 17.71 14.18 -6.92
C PRO A 112 16.60 14.03 -7.97
N MET A 113 15.35 14.17 -7.56
CA MET A 113 14.20 14.00 -8.47
C MET A 113 14.29 14.91 -9.69
N LEU A 114 14.71 16.17 -9.50
CA LEU A 114 14.81 17.17 -10.59
C LEU A 114 15.86 16.84 -11.64
N ASP A 115 16.83 15.96 -11.36
CA ASP A 115 17.78 15.48 -12.37
C ASP A 115 17.11 14.59 -13.42
N HIS A 116 15.99 14.00 -13.06
CA HIS A 116 15.21 13.10 -13.91
C HIS A 116 13.94 13.74 -14.48
N LEU A 117 13.41 14.77 -13.80
CA LEU A 117 12.21 15.53 -14.17
C LEU A 117 12.51 17.04 -14.12
N PRO A 118 13.39 17.57 -15.01
CA PRO A 118 13.89 18.95 -14.92
C PRO A 118 12.82 20.02 -15.17
N ASP A 119 11.73 19.66 -15.84
CA ASP A 119 10.63 20.58 -16.15
C ASP A 119 9.61 20.72 -15.00
N GLN A 120 9.81 19.97 -13.91
CA GLN A 120 8.96 20.07 -12.73
C GLN A 120 9.31 21.31 -11.89
N PRO A 121 8.34 21.90 -11.17
CA PRO A 121 8.59 23.08 -10.33
C PRO A 121 9.56 22.76 -9.20
N ALA A 122 10.31 23.80 -8.77
CA ALA A 122 11.13 23.69 -7.58
C ALA A 122 10.29 23.46 -6.33
N PHE A 123 10.88 22.81 -5.32
CA PHE A 123 10.24 22.60 -4.03
C PHE A 123 10.35 23.85 -3.17
N GLU A 124 9.22 24.26 -2.61
CA GLU A 124 9.10 25.40 -1.71
C GLU A 124 8.53 24.95 -0.36
N ILE A 125 9.03 25.52 0.73
CA ILE A 125 8.57 25.24 2.09
C ILE A 125 7.75 26.41 2.61
N PHE A 126 6.66 26.17 3.34
CA PHE A 126 5.99 27.22 4.08
C PHE A 126 6.95 27.89 5.05
N ASP A 127 7.07 29.22 4.96
CA ASP A 127 7.90 30.06 5.85
C ASP A 127 7.07 30.74 6.91
N GLU A 128 6.07 31.52 6.49
CA GLU A 128 5.07 32.12 7.37
C GLU A 128 3.67 31.76 6.88
N PHE A 129 2.74 31.49 7.80
CA PHE A 129 1.34 31.16 7.47
C PHE A 129 0.37 31.93 8.37
N ASN A 130 -0.63 32.59 7.78
CA ASN A 130 -1.69 33.28 8.49
C ASN A 130 -3.01 32.47 8.39
N PHE A 131 -3.38 31.81 9.45
CA PHE A 131 -4.62 31.00 9.51
C PHE A 131 -5.91 31.83 9.49
N ASN A 132 -5.87 33.17 9.65
CA ASN A 132 -7.09 34.00 9.61
C ASN A 132 -7.58 34.22 8.18
N ASP A 133 -6.68 34.29 7.21
CA ASP A 133 -7.02 34.62 5.81
C ASP A 133 -6.41 33.64 4.80
N GLY A 134 -5.63 32.64 5.24
CA GLY A 134 -4.99 31.64 4.40
C GLY A 134 -3.80 32.15 3.60
N THR A 135 -3.33 33.37 3.86
CA THR A 135 -2.14 33.92 3.19
C THR A 135 -0.86 33.31 3.76
N PHE A 136 0.14 33.15 2.92
CA PHE A 136 1.43 32.57 3.31
C PHE A 136 2.59 33.10 2.48
N SER A 137 3.79 32.95 3.00
CA SER A 137 5.05 33.06 2.27
C SER A 137 5.73 31.70 2.17
N THR A 138 6.62 31.58 1.19
CA THR A 138 7.42 30.37 1.01
C THR A 138 8.90 30.74 0.89
N LYS A 139 9.75 29.77 1.19
CA LYS A 139 11.17 29.79 0.90
C LYS A 139 11.56 28.56 0.11
N LYS A 140 12.66 28.61 -0.63
CA LYS A 140 13.19 27.46 -1.34
C LYS A 140 13.68 26.39 -0.33
N ALA A 141 13.41 25.12 -0.62
CA ALA A 141 14.00 24.01 0.11
C ALA A 141 15.53 24.01 -0.03
N GLU A 142 16.26 23.80 1.06
CA GLU A 142 17.72 23.72 1.09
C GLU A 142 18.19 22.35 0.63
N ASN A 143 17.49 21.29 1.07
CA ASN A 143 17.78 19.91 0.69
C ASN A 143 17.09 19.53 -0.63
N ALA A 144 17.79 18.77 -1.46
CA ALA A 144 17.18 18.18 -2.64
C ALA A 144 16.19 17.06 -2.24
N VAL A 145 15.05 17.00 -2.91
CA VAL A 145 14.14 15.86 -2.79
C VAL A 145 14.71 14.72 -3.64
N THR A 146 15.09 13.62 -2.99
CA THR A 146 15.58 12.41 -3.65
C THR A 146 14.45 11.41 -3.92
N ILE A 147 14.71 10.41 -4.76
CA ILE A 147 13.80 9.30 -5.02
C ILE A 147 13.45 8.56 -3.71
N ARG A 148 14.46 8.37 -2.82
CA ARG A 148 14.23 7.82 -1.48
C ARG A 148 13.19 8.64 -0.70
N HIS A 149 13.32 9.96 -0.65
CA HIS A 149 12.37 10.83 0.05
C HIS A 149 10.94 10.69 -0.48
N LEU A 150 10.76 10.46 -1.78
CA LEU A 150 9.44 10.25 -2.39
C LEU A 150 8.83 8.91 -1.95
N LEU A 151 9.62 7.83 -1.95
CA LEU A 151 9.17 6.48 -1.58
C LEU A 151 8.92 6.32 -0.08
N THR A 152 9.58 7.13 0.74
CA THR A 152 9.53 7.02 2.21
C THR A 152 8.62 8.04 2.89
N HIS A 153 7.94 8.90 2.13
CA HIS A 153 7.15 10.00 2.68
C HIS A 153 7.96 10.96 3.58
N THR A 154 9.25 11.13 3.29
CA THR A 154 10.11 12.11 3.98
C THR A 154 10.43 13.32 3.12
N SER A 155 9.74 13.49 2.00
CA SER A 155 9.91 14.64 1.10
C SER A 155 9.39 15.97 1.67
N GLY A 156 8.51 15.94 2.67
CA GLY A 156 7.81 17.10 3.20
C GLY A 156 6.46 17.41 2.53
N MET A 157 6.08 16.69 1.48
CA MET A 157 4.77 16.84 0.83
C MET A 157 3.66 16.30 1.72
N ALA A 158 2.50 16.98 1.74
CA ALA A 158 1.31 16.58 2.46
C ALA A 158 0.06 16.71 1.59
N TYR A 159 -1.05 16.09 2.04
CA TYR A 159 -2.38 16.34 1.48
C TYR A 159 -3.11 17.44 2.25
N ASN A 160 -4.10 18.06 1.60
CA ASN A 160 -4.92 19.08 2.23
C ASN A 160 -5.89 18.52 3.30
N PHE A 161 -6.04 17.20 3.42
CA PHE A 161 -6.87 16.59 4.47
C PHE A 161 -6.06 16.20 5.72
N ASN A 162 -4.73 16.28 5.65
CA ASN A 162 -3.83 16.04 6.79
C ASN A 162 -2.80 17.18 7.02
N SER A 163 -3.01 18.33 6.39
CA SER A 163 -2.26 19.59 6.67
C SER A 163 -3.26 20.73 6.84
N PHE A 164 -3.17 21.42 7.98
CA PHE A 164 -4.02 22.59 8.26
C PHE A 164 -3.66 23.76 7.35
N GLU A 165 -2.39 23.95 7.01
CA GLU A 165 -1.89 24.99 6.12
C GLU A 165 -2.46 24.80 4.72
N LEU A 166 -2.33 23.61 4.12
CA LEU A 166 -2.85 23.31 2.79
C LEU A 166 -4.38 23.38 2.76
N ALA A 167 -5.06 22.97 3.84
CA ALA A 167 -6.50 23.06 3.95
C ALA A 167 -6.97 24.53 4.03
N ALA A 168 -6.28 25.38 4.80
CA ALA A 168 -6.61 26.81 4.97
C ALA A 168 -6.25 27.62 3.71
N ALA A 169 -5.17 27.28 3.02
CA ALA A 169 -4.79 27.86 1.72
C ALA A 169 -5.70 27.38 0.58
N ASN A 170 -6.63 26.45 0.85
CA ASN A 170 -7.49 25.81 -0.14
C ASN A 170 -6.72 25.17 -1.33
N GLU A 171 -5.56 24.61 -1.02
CA GLU A 171 -4.74 23.90 -2.00
C GLU A 171 -5.44 22.61 -2.47
N PRO A 172 -5.23 22.20 -3.75
CA PRO A 172 -5.75 20.92 -4.26
C PRO A 172 -5.08 19.73 -3.53
N LEU A 173 -5.65 18.53 -3.71
CA LEU A 173 -5.04 17.29 -3.17
C LEU A 173 -3.63 17.05 -3.72
N PHE A 174 -3.39 17.45 -4.95
CA PHE A 174 -2.09 17.41 -5.60
C PHE A 174 -2.04 18.53 -6.65
N SER A 175 -0.94 19.27 -6.70
CA SER A 175 -0.66 20.27 -7.74
C SER A 175 0.59 19.86 -8.51
N ARG A 176 0.58 20.05 -9.83
CA ARG A 176 1.76 19.97 -10.69
C ARG A 176 2.38 21.34 -10.97
N ASP A 177 1.69 22.42 -10.58
CA ASP A 177 2.15 23.78 -10.81
C ASP A 177 3.17 24.27 -9.77
N ARG A 178 3.13 23.66 -8.57
CA ARG A 178 4.09 23.90 -7.48
C ARG A 178 4.07 22.76 -6.47
N TYR A 179 5.20 22.55 -5.80
CA TYR A 179 5.34 21.61 -4.71
C TYR A 179 5.56 22.35 -3.39
N LEU A 180 4.55 22.34 -2.52
CA LEU A 180 4.60 22.93 -1.18
C LEU A 180 4.91 21.87 -0.14
N LEU A 181 6.00 22.08 0.58
CA LEU A 181 6.50 21.17 1.63
C LEU A 181 6.15 21.74 3.01
N GLN A 182 5.92 20.85 3.97
CA GLN A 182 5.69 21.18 5.37
C GLN A 182 7.01 21.32 6.16
N HIS A 183 8.11 20.76 5.67
CA HIS A 183 9.43 20.71 6.29
C HIS A 183 10.51 20.42 5.25
N GLU A 184 11.78 20.55 5.62
CA GLU A 184 12.89 20.16 4.76
C GLU A 184 12.87 18.66 4.44
N PRO A 185 13.20 18.25 3.20
CA PRO A 185 13.34 16.85 2.83
C PRO A 185 14.29 16.10 3.77
N GLY A 186 13.83 14.95 4.28
CA GLY A 186 14.58 14.09 5.20
C GLY A 186 14.37 14.38 6.69
N GLU A 187 13.76 15.52 7.07
CA GLU A 187 13.63 15.89 8.49
C GLU A 187 12.55 15.11 9.25
N LYS A 188 11.43 14.81 8.58
CA LYS A 188 10.26 14.16 9.21
C LYS A 188 9.58 13.23 8.23
N TRP A 189 8.76 12.34 8.78
CA TRP A 189 7.81 11.58 8.02
C TRP A 189 6.48 12.34 7.92
N THR A 190 6.04 12.64 6.69
CA THR A 190 4.75 13.29 6.43
C THR A 190 4.08 12.64 5.23
N TYR A 191 2.89 12.07 5.47
CA TYR A 191 2.15 11.40 4.43
C TYR A 191 1.62 12.37 3.37
N GLY A 192 1.93 12.10 2.11
CA GLY A 192 1.56 13.00 1.02
C GLY A 192 1.49 12.33 -0.36
N PRO A 193 1.30 13.14 -1.41
CA PRO A 193 1.16 12.67 -2.78
C PRO A 193 2.52 12.38 -3.48
N SER A 194 3.62 12.27 -2.75
CA SER A 194 4.97 12.05 -3.31
C SER A 194 5.03 10.94 -4.36
N THR A 195 4.25 9.86 -4.15
CA THR A 195 4.20 8.71 -5.04
C THR A 195 3.59 9.04 -6.41
N ASN A 196 2.95 10.22 -6.55
CA ASN A 196 2.55 10.67 -7.88
C ASN A 196 3.76 11.05 -8.73
N ILE A 197 4.76 11.70 -8.11
CA ILE A 197 6.03 12.00 -8.78
C ILE A 197 6.78 10.70 -9.09
N VAL A 198 6.68 9.67 -8.25
CA VAL A 198 7.20 8.33 -8.54
C VAL A 198 6.56 7.77 -9.83
N GLY A 199 5.25 7.94 -10.00
CA GLY A 199 4.55 7.59 -11.24
C GLY A 199 5.08 8.37 -12.45
N ASP A 200 5.32 9.68 -12.31
CA ASP A 200 5.89 10.51 -13.36
C ASP A 200 7.31 10.07 -13.74
N LEU A 201 8.13 9.67 -12.77
CA LEU A 201 9.46 9.07 -13.02
C LEU A 201 9.38 7.76 -13.81
N ILE A 202 8.38 6.91 -13.49
CA ILE A 202 8.16 5.66 -14.24
C ILE A 202 7.82 5.97 -15.71
N VAL A 203 6.89 6.90 -15.94
CA VAL A 203 6.49 7.32 -17.29
C VAL A 203 7.68 7.89 -18.07
N GLU A 204 8.43 8.81 -17.47
CA GLU A 204 9.59 9.44 -18.09
C GLU A 204 10.69 8.43 -18.46
N LYS A 205 11.00 7.48 -17.55
CA LYS A 205 12.12 6.55 -17.75
C LYS A 205 11.74 5.33 -18.58
N SER A 206 10.48 4.90 -18.55
CA SER A 206 10.02 3.77 -19.38
C SER A 206 9.59 4.19 -20.78
N GLY A 207 9.19 5.45 -20.96
CA GLY A 207 8.58 5.95 -22.20
C GLY A 207 7.15 5.39 -22.44
N LYS A 208 6.53 4.77 -21.44
CA LYS A 208 5.18 4.19 -21.48
C LYS A 208 4.23 4.99 -20.59
N GLY A 209 2.91 4.93 -20.86
CA GLY A 209 1.89 5.35 -19.90
C GLY A 209 2.00 4.54 -18.60
N LEU A 210 1.55 5.12 -17.48
CA LEU A 210 1.71 4.47 -16.17
C LEU A 210 0.95 3.14 -16.10
N PHE A 211 -0.28 3.09 -16.64
CA PHE A 211 -1.06 1.86 -16.70
C PHE A 211 -0.44 0.81 -17.63
N GLU A 212 0.05 1.24 -18.78
CA GLU A 212 0.74 0.35 -19.72
C GLU A 212 1.97 -0.29 -19.08
N PHE A 213 2.78 0.51 -18.36
CA PHE A 213 3.91 0.01 -17.62
C PHE A 213 3.51 -1.00 -16.53
N PHE A 214 2.51 -0.67 -15.71
CA PHE A 214 2.02 -1.59 -14.68
C PHE A 214 1.47 -2.88 -15.28
N LYS A 215 0.74 -2.77 -16.37
CA LYS A 215 0.16 -3.92 -17.06
C LYS A 215 1.23 -4.89 -17.52
N GLU A 216 2.27 -4.41 -18.20
CA GLU A 216 3.30 -5.26 -18.78
C GLU A 216 4.31 -5.77 -17.73
N GLU A 217 4.73 -4.92 -16.79
CA GLU A 217 5.81 -5.26 -15.86
C GLU A 217 5.31 -5.90 -14.54
N LEU A 218 4.02 -5.75 -14.21
CA LEU A 218 3.45 -6.26 -12.96
C LEU A 218 2.15 -7.07 -13.17
N PHE A 219 1.12 -6.49 -13.80
CA PHE A 219 -0.21 -7.11 -13.76
C PHE A 219 -0.29 -8.39 -14.59
N GLU A 220 0.21 -8.39 -15.82
CA GLU A 220 0.23 -9.60 -16.66
C GLU A 220 1.11 -10.70 -16.05
N PRO A 221 2.37 -10.43 -15.61
CA PRO A 221 3.21 -11.44 -14.96
C PRO A 221 2.63 -12.00 -13.64
N LEU A 222 1.89 -11.16 -12.88
CA LEU A 222 1.24 -11.57 -11.64
C LEU A 222 -0.17 -12.18 -11.86
N GLY A 223 -0.72 -12.11 -13.08
CA GLY A 223 -2.08 -12.53 -13.37
C GLY A 223 -3.17 -11.64 -12.75
N MET A 224 -2.90 -10.35 -12.56
CA MET A 224 -3.83 -9.35 -12.00
C MET A 224 -4.72 -8.79 -13.11
N GLU A 225 -5.73 -9.55 -13.55
CA GLU A 225 -6.60 -9.22 -14.70
C GLU A 225 -7.78 -8.30 -14.33
N GLU A 226 -7.99 -8.05 -13.06
CA GLU A 226 -9.11 -7.28 -12.50
C GLU A 226 -8.65 -5.98 -11.83
N THR A 227 -7.47 -5.45 -12.26
CA THR A 227 -6.88 -4.22 -11.70
C THR A 227 -6.76 -3.15 -12.79
N PHE A 228 -7.38 -1.97 -12.58
CA PHE A 228 -7.56 -0.94 -13.59
C PHE A 228 -7.50 0.47 -13.01
N PHE A 229 -7.07 1.46 -13.80
CA PHE A 229 -7.46 2.86 -13.60
C PHE A 229 -8.88 3.09 -14.14
N ASP A 230 -9.13 2.68 -15.38
CA ASP A 230 -10.43 2.75 -16.02
C ASP A 230 -11.11 1.39 -16.00
N VAL A 231 -12.15 1.24 -15.18
CA VAL A 231 -12.88 -0.03 -15.10
C VAL A 231 -13.66 -0.24 -16.40
N PRO A 232 -13.46 -1.38 -17.11
CA PRO A 232 -14.22 -1.69 -18.31
C PRO A 232 -15.73 -1.63 -18.05
N VAL A 233 -16.48 -1.02 -18.97
CA VAL A 233 -17.94 -0.81 -18.84
C VAL A 233 -18.68 -2.11 -18.51
N GLN A 234 -18.25 -3.24 -19.10
CA GLN A 234 -18.83 -4.56 -18.86
C GLN A 234 -18.64 -5.05 -17.41
N LYS A 235 -17.66 -4.49 -16.69
CA LYS A 235 -17.33 -4.80 -15.30
C LYS A 235 -17.86 -3.74 -14.30
N SER A 236 -18.37 -2.59 -14.78
CA SER A 236 -18.82 -1.48 -13.92
C SER A 236 -19.86 -1.92 -12.89
N GLY A 237 -20.73 -2.84 -13.27
CA GLY A 237 -21.73 -3.39 -12.36
C GLY A 237 -21.14 -4.17 -11.17
N ARG A 238 -19.85 -4.50 -11.14
CA ARG A 238 -19.15 -5.15 -10.02
C ARG A 238 -18.49 -4.16 -9.07
N VAL A 239 -18.46 -2.87 -9.40
CA VAL A 239 -17.81 -1.85 -8.55
C VAL A 239 -18.68 -1.58 -7.33
N VAL A 240 -18.04 -1.60 -6.15
CA VAL A 240 -18.70 -1.35 -4.88
C VAL A 240 -19.03 0.13 -4.73
N THR A 241 -20.25 0.41 -4.29
CA THR A 241 -20.74 1.77 -3.99
C THR A 241 -19.96 2.39 -2.83
N ILE A 242 -19.51 3.63 -3.00
CA ILE A 242 -18.93 4.41 -1.89
C ILE A 242 -20.07 4.84 -0.96
N HIS A 243 -19.84 4.71 0.34
CA HIS A 243 -20.73 5.21 1.38
C HIS A 243 -20.07 6.30 2.21
N GLN A 244 -20.88 7.18 2.79
CA GLN A 244 -20.46 8.19 3.74
C GLN A 244 -21.10 7.90 5.09
N LYS A 245 -20.29 7.77 6.15
CA LYS A 245 -20.79 7.62 7.51
C LYS A 245 -21.37 8.95 8.01
N ILE A 246 -22.61 8.92 8.48
CA ILE A 246 -23.29 10.07 9.11
C ILE A 246 -23.88 9.61 10.44
N GLY A 247 -23.32 10.10 11.55
CA GLY A 247 -23.65 9.62 12.88
C GLY A 247 -23.30 8.14 13.06
N SER A 248 -24.27 7.31 13.38
CA SER A 248 -24.13 5.86 13.50
C SER A 248 -24.56 5.10 12.23
N GLY A 249 -25.01 5.78 11.17
CA GLY A 249 -25.49 5.16 9.94
C GLY A 249 -24.63 5.53 8.72
N PHE A 250 -25.02 4.99 7.57
CA PHE A 250 -24.36 5.20 6.30
C PHE A 250 -25.37 5.69 5.27
N VAL A 251 -24.92 6.61 4.41
CA VAL A 251 -25.63 7.07 3.21
C VAL A 251 -24.76 6.78 2.00
N GLU A 252 -25.37 6.69 0.84
CA GLU A 252 -24.63 6.57 -0.40
C GLU A 252 -23.81 7.84 -0.66
N GLY A 253 -22.53 7.65 -1.01
CA GLY A 253 -21.62 8.70 -1.44
C GLY A 253 -21.77 9.00 -2.94
N GLU A 254 -20.76 9.68 -3.47
CA GLU A 254 -20.71 10.02 -4.88
C GLU A 254 -20.23 8.81 -5.71
N ASN A 255 -21.11 8.28 -6.58
CA ASN A 255 -20.85 7.07 -7.38
C ASN A 255 -21.12 7.35 -8.87
N PRO A 256 -20.09 7.74 -9.63
CA PRO A 256 -20.25 7.97 -11.07
C PRO A 256 -20.54 6.66 -11.82
N GLU A 257 -21.36 6.72 -12.88
CA GLU A 257 -21.66 5.55 -13.73
C GLU A 257 -20.42 5.02 -14.45
N ILE A 258 -19.51 5.92 -14.83
CA ILE A 258 -18.24 5.58 -15.45
C ILE A 258 -17.15 5.71 -14.40
N ILE A 259 -16.49 4.60 -14.10
CA ILE A 259 -15.38 4.57 -13.17
C ILE A 259 -14.10 4.76 -13.98
N SER A 260 -13.72 6.01 -14.12
CA SER A 260 -12.47 6.43 -14.74
C SER A 260 -11.67 7.27 -13.77
N SER A 261 -10.41 6.94 -13.60
CA SER A 261 -9.49 7.64 -12.72
C SER A 261 -8.26 8.09 -13.51
N PRO A 262 -7.75 9.30 -13.26
CA PRO A 262 -6.46 9.68 -13.82
C PRO A 262 -5.38 8.66 -13.43
N GLU A 263 -4.45 8.40 -14.33
CA GLU A 263 -3.28 7.53 -14.06
C GLU A 263 -2.32 8.24 -13.10
N LEU A 264 -2.64 8.18 -11.80
CA LEU A 264 -1.87 8.82 -10.74
C LEU A 264 -1.15 7.77 -9.88
N GLY A 265 0.14 7.91 -9.72
CA GLY A 265 0.96 6.98 -8.93
C GLY A 265 0.57 6.90 -7.45
N HIS A 266 -0.10 7.93 -6.92
CA HIS A 266 -0.51 7.97 -5.52
C HIS A 266 -1.91 7.40 -5.24
N GLY A 267 -2.67 7.03 -6.29
CA GLY A 267 -4.05 6.55 -6.15
C GLY A 267 -4.71 6.34 -7.51
N GLY A 268 -5.96 5.91 -7.51
CA GLY A 268 -6.78 5.80 -8.73
C GLY A 268 -7.00 4.37 -9.23
N LEU A 269 -6.20 3.39 -8.81
CA LEU A 269 -6.46 1.99 -9.17
C LEU A 269 -7.74 1.47 -8.51
N ASN A 270 -8.42 0.62 -9.26
CA ASN A 270 -9.52 -0.22 -8.83
C ASN A 270 -9.05 -1.68 -8.93
N SER A 271 -9.38 -2.51 -7.94
CA SER A 271 -8.91 -3.90 -7.91
C SER A 271 -9.87 -4.80 -7.14
N THR A 272 -9.69 -6.11 -7.24
CA THR A 272 -10.33 -7.12 -6.41
C THR A 272 -9.42 -7.55 -5.26
N ALA A 273 -9.99 -8.20 -4.24
CA ALA A 273 -9.20 -8.79 -3.16
C ALA A 273 -8.24 -9.86 -3.68
N SER A 274 -8.68 -10.68 -4.63
CA SER A 274 -7.87 -11.76 -5.23
C SER A 274 -6.67 -11.22 -6.02
N ASP A 275 -6.85 -10.18 -6.85
CA ASP A 275 -5.72 -9.58 -7.56
C ASP A 275 -4.71 -8.95 -6.61
N TYR A 276 -5.19 -8.24 -5.57
CA TYR A 276 -4.29 -7.67 -4.58
C TYR A 276 -3.55 -8.76 -3.77
N ALA A 277 -4.18 -9.92 -3.56
CA ALA A 277 -3.53 -11.09 -2.95
C ALA A 277 -2.36 -11.61 -3.80
N LYS A 278 -2.49 -11.64 -5.13
CA LYS A 278 -1.37 -11.99 -6.04
C LYS A 278 -0.21 -11.02 -5.91
N PHE A 279 -0.50 -9.70 -5.80
CA PHE A 279 0.53 -8.70 -5.52
C PHE A 279 1.21 -8.92 -4.16
N MET A 280 0.46 -9.27 -3.12
CA MET A 280 1.02 -9.58 -1.80
C MET A 280 1.89 -10.83 -1.81
N ARG A 281 1.49 -11.87 -2.55
CA ARG A 281 2.28 -13.12 -2.68
C ARG A 281 3.63 -12.90 -3.35
N LEU A 282 3.78 -11.89 -4.21
CA LEU A 282 5.10 -11.49 -4.74
C LEU A 282 6.12 -11.28 -3.62
N TYR A 283 5.70 -10.65 -2.52
CA TYR A 283 6.57 -10.38 -1.36
C TYR A 283 6.76 -11.59 -0.45
N LEU A 284 5.74 -12.44 -0.31
CA LEU A 284 5.86 -13.70 0.45
C LEU A 284 6.81 -14.69 -0.24
N ASN A 285 6.92 -14.61 -1.57
CA ASN A 285 7.69 -15.53 -2.41
C ASN A 285 9.01 -14.90 -2.92
N ASP A 286 9.59 -13.94 -2.19
CA ASP A 286 10.87 -13.32 -2.52
C ASP A 286 10.96 -12.84 -3.99
N GLY A 287 9.87 -12.24 -4.48
CA GLY A 287 9.77 -11.64 -5.81
C GLY A 287 9.35 -12.60 -6.92
N VAL A 288 8.94 -13.83 -6.59
CA VAL A 288 8.44 -14.81 -7.58
C VAL A 288 6.92 -14.75 -7.65
N SER A 289 6.38 -14.72 -8.87
CA SER A 289 4.93 -14.77 -9.13
C SER A 289 4.35 -16.18 -8.95
N ASP A 290 3.02 -16.30 -8.91
CA ASP A 290 2.31 -17.58 -8.85
C ASP A 290 2.63 -18.51 -10.06
N SER A 291 3.05 -17.94 -11.19
CA SER A 291 3.48 -18.70 -12.39
C SER A 291 4.92 -19.23 -12.27
N GLY A 292 5.67 -18.82 -11.26
CA GLY A 292 7.09 -19.14 -11.07
C GLY A 292 8.05 -18.19 -11.79
N GLU A 293 7.57 -17.04 -12.29
CA GLU A 293 8.39 -16.02 -12.91
C GLU A 293 9.00 -15.11 -11.84
N GLN A 294 10.31 -14.81 -11.94
CA GLN A 294 11.00 -13.86 -11.06
C GLN A 294 10.72 -12.44 -11.56
N ILE A 295 9.91 -11.69 -10.83
CA ILE A 295 9.53 -10.31 -11.15
C ILE A 295 10.47 -9.32 -10.48
N LEU A 296 10.79 -9.54 -9.20
CA LEU A 296 11.78 -8.78 -8.42
C LEU A 296 12.87 -9.72 -7.94
N LEU A 297 14.11 -9.27 -7.85
CA LEU A 297 15.14 -10.04 -7.19
C LEU A 297 14.88 -10.13 -5.67
N PRO A 298 15.26 -11.24 -5.00
CA PRO A 298 15.12 -11.36 -3.54
C PRO A 298 15.76 -10.19 -2.77
N GLU A 299 16.89 -9.71 -3.24
CA GLU A 299 17.60 -8.56 -2.66
C GLU A 299 16.79 -7.26 -2.79
N THR A 300 16.02 -7.11 -3.87
CA THR A 300 15.12 -5.96 -4.06
C THR A 300 13.92 -6.05 -3.13
N VAL A 301 13.36 -7.24 -2.93
CA VAL A 301 12.29 -7.46 -1.95
C VAL A 301 12.77 -7.12 -0.53
N GLU A 302 13.97 -7.59 -0.15
CA GLU A 302 14.58 -7.26 1.15
C GLU A 302 14.83 -5.76 1.30
N LEU A 303 15.33 -5.11 0.24
CA LEU A 303 15.53 -3.67 0.22
C LEU A 303 14.21 -2.92 0.44
N ILE A 304 13.12 -3.30 -0.26
CA ILE A 304 11.80 -2.66 -0.11
C ILE A 304 11.27 -2.81 1.31
N SER A 305 11.44 -3.97 1.92
CA SER A 305 10.90 -4.33 3.24
C SER A 305 11.78 -3.95 4.43
N SER A 306 12.90 -3.26 4.20
CA SER A 306 13.77 -2.74 5.26
C SER A 306 13.46 -1.28 5.61
N ASN A 307 13.88 -0.85 6.83
CA ASN A 307 13.69 0.54 7.28
C ASN A 307 14.56 1.52 6.48
N HIS A 308 13.94 2.51 5.85
CA HIS A 308 14.59 3.55 5.06
C HIS A 308 14.45 4.97 5.62
N ILE A 309 13.88 5.12 6.82
CA ILE A 309 13.73 6.40 7.51
C ILE A 309 14.61 6.52 8.77
N GLY A 310 15.49 5.54 9.00
CA GLY A 310 16.43 5.56 10.12
C GLY A 310 15.74 5.61 11.48
N ASP A 311 16.07 6.64 12.29
CA ASP A 311 15.48 6.85 13.62
C ASP A 311 14.11 7.54 13.58
N LEU A 312 13.67 8.02 12.42
CA LEU A 312 12.31 8.55 12.26
C LEU A 312 11.27 7.44 12.43
N ARG A 313 10.05 7.84 12.71
CA ARG A 313 8.88 6.94 12.76
C ARG A 313 7.75 7.52 11.94
N ALA A 314 6.84 6.67 11.47
CA ALA A 314 5.59 7.11 10.88
C ALA A 314 4.85 7.98 11.92
N GLU A 315 4.66 9.26 11.65
CA GLU A 315 4.04 10.20 12.58
C GLU A 315 2.53 10.23 12.41
N LEU A 316 1.82 10.50 13.53
CA LEU A 316 0.38 10.69 13.49
C LEU A 316 0.02 11.93 12.66
N GLN A 317 -0.68 11.72 11.57
CA GLN A 317 -1.16 12.78 10.70
C GLN A 317 -2.47 13.35 11.24
N PRO A 318 -2.60 14.68 11.33
CA PRO A 318 -3.83 15.30 11.82
C PRO A 318 -4.97 15.17 10.80
N ALA A 319 -6.21 15.32 11.27
CA ALA A 319 -7.39 15.37 10.43
C ALA A 319 -7.83 16.83 10.19
N SER A 320 -7.25 17.52 9.22
CA SER A 320 -7.64 18.88 8.84
C SER A 320 -9.03 18.91 8.14
N ARG A 321 -9.46 17.78 7.58
CA ARG A 321 -10.79 17.56 6.97
C ARG A 321 -11.41 16.25 7.52
N PRO A 322 -12.04 16.29 8.71
CA PRO A 322 -12.53 15.08 9.40
C PRO A 322 -13.59 14.26 8.66
N GLN A 323 -14.25 14.86 7.66
CA GLN A 323 -15.20 14.14 6.80
C GLN A 323 -14.50 13.16 5.82
N PHE A 324 -13.20 13.31 5.58
CA PHE A 324 -12.42 12.43 4.73
C PHE A 324 -11.59 11.43 5.52
N ALA A 325 -10.96 11.88 6.63
CA ALA A 325 -10.09 11.01 7.43
C ALA A 325 -10.13 11.39 8.90
N ARG A 326 -9.92 10.40 9.78
CA ARG A 326 -9.51 10.59 11.18
C ARG A 326 -7.99 10.70 11.24
N PRO A 327 -7.40 11.06 12.39
CA PRO A 327 -5.94 11.00 12.54
C PRO A 327 -5.41 9.58 12.28
N PHE A 328 -4.34 9.45 11.50
CA PHE A 328 -3.76 8.19 11.04
C PHE A 328 -2.21 8.31 10.92
N PRO A 329 -1.44 7.24 10.67
CA PRO A 329 -1.85 5.84 10.65
C PRO A 329 -1.93 5.22 12.04
N GLN A 330 -2.46 4.00 12.13
CA GLN A 330 -2.19 3.13 13.27
C GLN A 330 -0.70 2.83 13.34
N GLY A 331 -0.16 2.61 14.55
CA GLY A 331 1.28 2.41 14.76
C GLY A 331 2.12 3.70 14.75
N ALA A 332 1.48 4.87 14.62
CA ALA A 332 2.18 6.16 14.65
C ALA A 332 3.08 6.31 15.89
N GLY A 333 4.29 6.81 15.67
CA GLY A 333 5.32 6.97 16.70
C GLY A 333 6.09 5.68 17.05
N LYS A 334 5.71 4.54 16.45
CA LYS A 334 6.34 3.23 16.66
C LYS A 334 6.81 2.61 15.35
N ASP A 335 5.97 2.66 14.33
CA ASP A 335 6.21 2.01 13.04
C ASP A 335 7.27 2.74 12.23
N GLU A 336 8.00 1.94 11.47
CA GLU A 336 9.02 2.35 10.53
C GLU A 336 8.45 2.46 9.12
N TRP A 337 9.31 2.77 8.13
CA TRP A 337 8.89 2.87 6.74
C TRP A 337 9.94 2.28 5.80
N GLY A 338 9.46 1.39 4.93
CA GLY A 338 10.22 0.84 3.82
C GLY A 338 10.07 1.68 2.54
N LEU A 339 10.32 1.09 1.38
CA LEU A 339 10.15 1.78 0.10
C LEU A 339 8.70 1.61 -0.40
N GLY A 340 7.79 2.44 0.15
CA GLY A 340 6.37 2.46 -0.20
C GLY A 340 5.46 1.70 0.75
N PHE A 341 5.98 1.19 1.87
CA PHE A 341 5.24 0.41 2.86
C PHE A 341 5.52 0.89 4.28
N GLN A 342 4.49 0.94 5.11
CA GLN A 342 4.61 1.01 6.56
C GLN A 342 5.12 -0.33 7.08
N LEU A 343 6.07 -0.30 8.01
CA LEU A 343 6.65 -1.49 8.64
C LEU A 343 6.27 -1.54 10.11
N THR A 344 5.67 -2.64 10.55
CA THR A 344 5.24 -2.82 11.94
C THR A 344 6.41 -2.72 12.89
N GLY A 345 6.37 -1.77 13.81
CA GLY A 345 7.44 -1.45 14.76
C GLY A 345 7.24 -2.00 16.18
N THR A 346 6.11 -2.68 16.44
CA THR A 346 5.81 -3.31 17.74
C THR A 346 5.30 -4.72 17.53
N GLU A 347 5.58 -5.58 18.50
CA GLU A 347 5.12 -6.96 18.53
C GLU A 347 4.02 -7.08 19.57
N ASP A 348 2.86 -7.55 19.16
CA ASP A 348 1.70 -7.81 20.02
C ASP A 348 1.23 -9.26 19.82
N GLU A 349 0.68 -9.87 20.86
CA GLU A 349 0.17 -11.23 20.79
C GLU A 349 -1.05 -11.30 19.83
N TYR A 350 -1.05 -12.28 18.93
CA TYR A 350 -2.06 -12.50 17.90
C TYR A 350 -2.21 -11.35 16.88
N GLN A 351 -1.11 -10.67 16.61
CA GLN A 351 -1.00 -9.68 15.54
C GLN A 351 0.20 -10.01 14.63
N ARG A 352 0.33 -9.20 13.59
CA ARG A 352 1.43 -9.36 12.62
C ARG A 352 2.80 -9.20 13.27
N SER A 353 3.78 -9.94 12.75
CA SER A 353 5.18 -9.90 13.21
C SER A 353 5.81 -8.52 13.00
N LEU A 354 6.89 -8.22 13.75
CA LEU A 354 7.76 -7.08 13.49
C LEU A 354 8.22 -7.06 12.03
N GLY A 355 8.26 -5.87 11.43
CA GLY A 355 8.66 -5.67 10.04
C GLY A 355 7.58 -6.05 9.01
N SER A 356 6.38 -6.47 9.43
CA SER A 356 5.29 -6.71 8.51
C SER A 356 4.96 -5.45 7.72
N MET A 357 4.80 -5.62 6.40
CA MET A 357 4.54 -4.55 5.45
C MET A 357 3.04 -4.27 5.38
N SER A 358 2.63 -3.02 5.36
CA SER A 358 1.21 -2.66 5.25
C SER A 358 0.99 -1.30 4.62
N TRP A 359 -0.21 -1.01 4.22
CA TRP A 359 -0.76 0.31 3.95
C TRP A 359 -2.29 0.24 3.81
N ALA A 360 -2.88 1.36 3.31
CA ALA A 360 -4.31 1.52 3.26
C ALA A 360 -4.78 2.41 2.11
N GLY A 361 -6.09 2.37 1.82
CA GLY A 361 -6.79 3.31 0.97
C GLY A 361 -7.86 4.09 1.72
N ILE A 362 -8.09 5.33 1.31
CA ILE A 362 -8.98 6.28 2.02
C ILE A 362 -10.42 5.78 2.21
N PHE A 363 -10.86 4.79 1.44
CA PHE A 363 -12.18 4.18 1.59
C PHE A 363 -12.22 3.00 2.58
N ASN A 364 -11.28 2.93 3.53
CA ASN A 364 -11.12 1.85 4.50
C ASN A 364 -10.81 0.50 3.83
N THR A 365 -9.93 0.53 2.84
CA THR A 365 -9.28 -0.65 2.30
C THR A 365 -7.93 -0.82 2.98
N LYS A 366 -7.62 -2.02 3.50
CA LYS A 366 -6.39 -2.31 4.26
C LYS A 366 -5.78 -3.63 3.80
N PHE A 367 -4.45 -3.72 3.88
CA PHE A 367 -3.72 -4.96 3.69
C PHE A 367 -2.50 -5.03 4.60
N TRP A 368 -2.01 -6.24 4.85
CA TRP A 368 -0.70 -6.49 5.44
C TRP A 368 -0.05 -7.73 4.82
N ILE A 369 1.27 -7.76 4.88
CA ILE A 369 2.11 -8.86 4.42
C ILE A 369 3.08 -9.19 5.55
N ASP A 370 2.93 -10.35 6.14
CA ASP A 370 3.80 -10.88 7.19
C ASP A 370 4.67 -12.00 6.62
N ARG A 371 5.87 -11.63 6.20
CA ARG A 371 6.84 -12.58 5.62
C ARG A 371 7.31 -13.62 6.63
N ASN A 372 7.37 -13.26 7.93
CA ASN A 372 7.81 -14.18 8.99
C ASN A 372 6.77 -15.28 9.22
N ALA A 373 5.49 -14.94 9.24
CA ALA A 373 4.40 -15.88 9.35
C ALA A 373 4.00 -16.53 8.03
N ASN A 374 4.57 -16.09 6.89
CA ASN A 374 4.18 -16.48 5.55
C ASN A 374 2.67 -16.29 5.29
N ILE A 375 2.15 -15.13 5.70
CA ILE A 375 0.73 -14.76 5.61
C ILE A 375 0.61 -13.34 5.05
N ALA A 376 -0.40 -13.14 4.19
CA ALA A 376 -0.87 -11.81 3.86
C ALA A 376 -2.39 -11.78 3.89
N ALA A 377 -2.95 -10.61 4.20
CA ALA A 377 -4.39 -10.45 4.21
C ALA A 377 -4.82 -9.08 3.72
N VAL A 378 -6.04 -9.02 3.22
CA VAL A 378 -6.68 -7.79 2.78
C VAL A 378 -8.11 -7.74 3.31
N LEU A 379 -8.51 -6.56 3.79
CA LEU A 379 -9.87 -6.22 4.19
C LEU A 379 -10.31 -5.00 3.40
N LEU A 380 -11.28 -5.17 2.51
CA LEU A 380 -11.77 -4.13 1.62
C LEU A 380 -13.18 -3.70 2.05
N MET A 381 -13.29 -2.45 2.49
CA MET A 381 -14.55 -1.74 2.66
C MET A 381 -14.62 -0.58 1.67
N GLN A 382 -15.75 0.15 1.58
CA GLN A 382 -15.86 1.25 0.64
C GLN A 382 -16.68 2.40 1.26
N TYR A 383 -16.11 3.05 2.31
CA TYR A 383 -16.76 4.18 2.95
C TYR A 383 -15.78 5.20 3.54
N LEU A 384 -16.28 6.39 3.84
CA LEU A 384 -15.62 7.50 4.53
C LEU A 384 -16.29 7.77 5.90
N PRO A 385 -15.57 8.35 6.87
CA PRO A 385 -14.17 8.74 6.83
C PRO A 385 -13.20 7.56 6.99
N PHE A 386 -11.98 7.76 6.53
CA PHE A 386 -10.88 6.83 6.70
C PHE A 386 -10.45 6.73 8.16
N ASP A 387 -10.06 5.53 8.60
CA ASP A 387 -9.56 5.21 9.95
C ASP A 387 -10.51 5.66 11.07
N ASP A 388 -11.82 5.55 10.86
CA ASP A 388 -12.77 5.72 11.95
C ASP A 388 -12.76 4.53 12.93
N ASP A 389 -13.25 4.75 14.14
CA ASP A 389 -13.21 3.75 15.22
C ASP A 389 -13.89 2.42 14.84
N PHE A 390 -14.93 2.46 13.97
CA PHE A 390 -15.65 1.26 13.54
C PHE A 390 -14.79 0.38 12.65
N HIS A 391 -14.14 1.00 11.66
CA HIS A 391 -13.23 0.30 10.77
C HIS A 391 -12.05 -0.29 11.56
N LEU A 392 -11.47 0.49 12.48
CA LEU A 392 -10.31 0.07 13.25
C LEU A 392 -10.62 -1.12 14.15
N ASP A 393 -11.80 -1.17 14.77
CA ASP A 393 -12.23 -2.31 15.57
C ASP A 393 -12.45 -3.58 14.73
N VAL A 394 -13.12 -3.44 13.56
CA VAL A 394 -13.32 -4.59 12.65
C VAL A 394 -11.97 -5.11 12.15
N LEU A 395 -11.03 -4.21 11.76
CA LEU A 395 -9.69 -4.60 11.31
C LEU A 395 -8.94 -5.35 12.41
N SER A 396 -8.92 -4.82 13.64
CA SER A 396 -8.25 -5.45 14.78
C SER A 396 -8.81 -6.83 15.10
N LYS A 397 -10.13 -6.97 15.13
CA LYS A 397 -10.80 -8.26 15.35
C LYS A 397 -10.53 -9.26 14.21
N PHE A 398 -10.50 -8.79 12.96
CA PHE A 398 -10.15 -9.64 11.82
C PHE A 398 -8.71 -10.14 11.92
N GLU A 399 -7.75 -9.24 12.18
CA GLU A 399 -6.34 -9.58 12.32
C GLU A 399 -6.14 -10.58 13.47
N GLU A 400 -6.67 -10.30 14.67
CA GLU A 400 -6.59 -11.20 15.81
C GLU A 400 -7.21 -12.58 15.50
N ALA A 401 -8.37 -12.61 14.83
CA ALA A 401 -9.01 -13.85 14.44
C ALA A 401 -8.17 -14.66 13.46
N VAL A 402 -7.49 -14.01 12.50
CA VAL A 402 -6.56 -14.69 11.58
C VAL A 402 -5.44 -15.35 12.38
N TYR A 403 -4.68 -14.59 13.16
CA TYR A 403 -3.48 -15.12 13.86
C TYR A 403 -3.81 -16.15 14.94
N ARG A 404 -4.95 -16.04 15.64
CA ARG A 404 -5.41 -17.06 16.59
C ARG A 404 -5.80 -18.39 15.96
N ASN A 405 -6.14 -18.39 14.68
CA ASN A 405 -6.67 -19.56 13.97
C ASN A 405 -5.68 -20.15 12.95
N LEU A 406 -4.45 -19.60 12.84
CA LEU A 406 -3.42 -20.17 11.97
C LEU A 406 -3.00 -21.54 12.48
N GLU A 407 -2.88 -22.49 11.57
CA GLU A 407 -2.40 -23.87 11.81
C GLU A 407 -1.09 -24.07 11.02
N LEU A 408 -0.07 -24.67 11.69
CA LEU A 408 1.23 -25.00 11.11
C LEU A 408 1.16 -26.24 10.20
#